data_17996ad8e48dc89d0b7dcd66a4fec44e
#
_entry.id   17996ad8e48dc89d0b7dcd66a4fec44e
#
_cell.length_a   1.000
_cell.length_b   1.000
_cell.length_c   1.000
_cell.angle_alpha   90.00
_cell.angle_beta   90.00
_cell.angle_gamma   90.00
#
_symmetry.space_group_name_H-M   'P 1'
#
loop_
_entity.id
_entity.type
_entity.pdbx_description
1 polymer ?
#
loop_
_entity_poly.entity_id
_entity_poly.type
_entity_poly.pdbx_seq_one_letter_code
_entity_poly.pdbx_strand_id
1 'polypeptide(L)'
;MRMTGYPAKPRSLSWSAKGRFLASSGANAAILWPFHYKDGPMGRQPLQLGAREELVTRVACHPSEEIVAVGYRDGMILAVRFGDAEEALLRRAGDGPVSALAWDGAGGRLAFGTEEGAGGIVSIAG
;
A
#
# COMPACT_ATOMS: atom_id res chain seq x y z
N MET A 1 12.54 17.26 1.54
CA MET A 1 12.83 15.81 1.61
C MET A 1 12.71 15.21 0.21
N ARG A 2 13.63 14.34 -0.15
CA ARG A 2 13.60 13.65 -1.44
C ARG A 2 13.45 12.15 -1.21
N MET A 3 12.50 11.54 -1.89
CA MET A 3 12.34 10.09 -1.93
C MET A 3 12.95 9.60 -3.24
N THR A 4 14.14 9.03 -3.15
CA THR A 4 14.88 8.55 -4.31
C THR A 4 15.07 7.03 -4.25
N GLY A 5 15.54 6.44 -5.34
CA GLY A 5 15.80 5.01 -5.39
C GLY A 5 14.64 4.17 -5.86
N TYR A 6 13.59 4.80 -6.35
CA TYR A 6 12.45 4.07 -6.93
C TYR A 6 12.72 3.68 -8.38
N PRO A 7 12.39 2.45 -8.79
CA PRO A 7 12.50 2.06 -10.21
C PRO A 7 11.48 2.77 -11.10
N ALA A 8 10.43 3.34 -10.51
CA ALA A 8 9.42 4.12 -11.22
C ALA A 8 8.96 5.26 -10.35
N LYS A 9 8.30 6.25 -10.94
CA LYS A 9 7.74 7.38 -10.17
C LYS A 9 6.66 6.87 -9.22
N PRO A 10 6.68 7.27 -7.93
CA PRO A 10 5.57 6.97 -7.04
C PRO A 10 4.29 7.61 -7.56
N ARG A 11 3.25 6.83 -7.71
CA ARG A 11 1.93 7.29 -8.20
C ARG A 11 0.88 7.31 -7.10
N SER A 12 1.22 6.79 -5.93
CA SER A 12 0.28 6.66 -4.84
C SER A 12 1.01 6.87 -3.54
N LEU A 13 0.46 7.71 -2.68
CA LEU A 13 0.97 7.98 -1.35
C LEU A 13 -0.19 7.87 -0.38
N SER A 14 0.07 7.35 0.81
CA SER A 14 -0.97 7.21 1.83
C SER A 14 -0.35 7.29 3.22
N TRP A 15 -0.90 8.14 4.09
CA TRP A 15 -0.48 8.20 5.49
C TRP A 15 -1.08 7.05 6.28
N SER A 16 -0.30 6.49 7.20
CA SER A 16 -0.82 5.50 8.15
C SER A 16 -1.80 6.17 9.11
N ALA A 17 -2.60 5.34 9.80
CA ALA A 17 -3.68 5.80 10.67
C ALA A 17 -3.25 6.85 11.70
N LYS A 18 -2.05 6.73 12.22
CA LYS A 18 -1.53 7.64 13.24
C LYS A 18 -0.55 8.66 12.68
N GLY A 19 -0.41 8.72 11.36
CA GLY A 19 0.53 9.65 10.72
C GLY A 19 2.00 9.33 10.96
N ARG A 20 2.33 8.14 11.45
CA ARG A 20 3.70 7.75 11.79
C ARG A 20 4.51 7.31 10.58
N PHE A 21 3.83 6.85 9.55
CA PHE A 21 4.46 6.37 8.32
C PHE A 21 3.76 6.94 7.10
N LEU A 22 4.52 7.16 6.06
CA LEU A 22 4.00 7.47 4.74
C LEU A 22 4.28 6.26 3.84
N ALA A 23 3.23 5.66 3.29
CA ALA A 23 3.37 4.56 2.35
C ALA A 23 3.43 5.10 0.93
N SER A 24 4.27 4.51 0.09
CA SER A 24 4.38 4.91 -1.31
C SER A 24 4.51 3.73 -2.24
N SER A 25 4.05 3.92 -3.49
CA SER A 25 4.20 2.99 -4.59
C SER A 25 5.46 3.32 -5.40
N GLY A 26 5.67 2.64 -6.52
CA GLY A 26 6.77 2.94 -7.44
C GLY A 26 7.93 1.96 -7.36
N ALA A 27 7.85 0.99 -6.48
CA ALA A 27 8.85 -0.08 -6.34
C ALA A 27 8.11 -1.42 -6.36
N ASN A 28 8.85 -2.51 -6.24
CA ASN A 28 8.24 -3.85 -6.18
C ASN A 28 7.83 -4.24 -4.74
N ALA A 29 7.66 -3.24 -3.90
CA ALA A 29 7.16 -3.37 -2.53
C ALA A 29 6.52 -2.05 -2.15
N ALA A 30 5.61 -2.07 -1.18
CA ALA A 30 5.16 -0.83 -0.56
C ALA A 30 6.28 -0.32 0.34
N ILE A 31 6.63 0.94 0.19
CA ILE A 31 7.71 1.55 0.97
C ILE A 31 7.09 2.40 2.07
N LEU A 32 7.45 2.11 3.31
CA LEU A 32 6.98 2.88 4.47
C LEU A 32 8.09 3.78 4.96
N TRP A 33 7.89 5.08 4.88
CA TRP A 33 8.83 6.09 5.36
C TRP A 33 8.47 6.47 6.78
N PRO A 34 9.38 6.29 7.78
CA PRO A 34 9.04 6.62 9.16
C PRO A 34 9.06 8.14 9.39
N PHE A 35 7.96 8.66 9.92
CA PHE A 35 7.83 10.09 10.26
C PHE A 35 7.57 10.31 11.75
N HIS A 36 7.58 9.24 12.55
CA HIS A 36 7.33 9.36 13.99
C HIS A 36 8.59 9.73 14.80
N TYR A 37 9.72 9.92 14.10
CA TYR A 37 10.95 10.42 14.71
C TYR A 37 10.99 11.94 14.60
N LYS A 38 11.64 12.58 15.56
CA LYS A 38 11.76 14.03 15.61
C LYS A 38 12.33 14.63 14.31
N ASP A 39 13.25 13.93 13.69
CA ASP A 39 13.93 14.38 12.47
C ASP A 39 13.24 13.92 11.19
N GLY A 40 12.06 13.34 11.31
CA GLY A 40 11.36 12.75 10.16
C GLY A 40 12.07 11.51 9.64
N PRO A 41 11.99 11.22 8.33
CA PRO A 41 12.58 10.00 7.77
C PRO A 41 14.07 10.10 7.49
N MET A 42 14.68 11.27 7.63
CA MET A 42 16.08 11.46 7.34
C MET A 42 16.97 10.61 8.25
N GLY A 43 17.90 9.86 7.64
CA GLY A 43 18.77 8.97 8.38
C GLY A 43 18.09 7.68 8.88
N ARG A 44 16.85 7.46 8.52
CA ARG A 44 16.10 6.24 8.89
C ARG A 44 15.91 5.36 7.67
N GLN A 45 15.99 4.05 7.88
CA GLN A 45 15.73 3.09 6.81
C GLN A 45 14.24 2.98 6.58
N PRO A 46 13.77 3.07 5.33
CA PRO A 46 12.37 2.77 5.05
C PRO A 46 12.11 1.27 5.18
N LEU A 47 10.88 0.91 5.54
CA LEU A 47 10.44 -0.47 5.58
C LEU A 47 9.87 -0.85 4.21
N GLN A 48 10.07 -2.10 3.82
CA GLN A 48 9.50 -2.64 2.59
C GLN A 48 8.50 -3.73 2.95
N LEU A 49 7.28 -3.59 2.47
CA LEU A 49 6.19 -4.54 2.74
C LEU A 49 5.64 -5.08 1.43
N GLY A 50 5.34 -6.39 1.43
CA GLY A 50 4.70 -7.02 0.28
C GLY A 50 5.59 -7.10 -0.95
N ALA A 51 6.90 -7.33 -0.77
CA ALA A 51 7.84 -7.42 -1.89
C ALA A 51 7.46 -8.55 -2.85
N ARG A 52 7.41 -8.25 -4.15
CA ARG A 52 7.04 -9.17 -5.22
C ARG A 52 7.86 -8.83 -6.46
N GLU A 53 7.72 -9.64 -7.51
CA GLU A 53 8.35 -9.34 -8.79
C GLU A 53 7.65 -8.19 -9.50
N GLU A 54 6.35 -8.05 -9.27
CA GLU A 54 5.54 -7.00 -9.90
C GLU A 54 5.63 -5.67 -9.17
N LEU A 55 5.53 -4.59 -9.94
CA LEU A 55 5.58 -3.23 -9.41
C LEU A 55 4.32 -2.89 -8.62
N VAL A 56 4.48 -2.21 -7.50
CA VAL A 56 3.36 -1.67 -6.73
C VAL A 56 2.84 -0.43 -7.43
N THR A 57 1.55 -0.39 -7.72
CA THR A 57 0.92 0.74 -8.42
C THR A 57 0.09 1.62 -7.50
N ARG A 58 -0.47 1.06 -6.43
CA ARG A 58 -1.30 1.81 -5.47
C ARG A 58 -1.06 1.30 -4.06
N VAL A 59 -1.18 2.20 -3.10
CA VAL A 59 -1.16 1.88 -1.68
C VAL A 59 -2.30 2.63 -0.99
N ALA A 60 -2.88 2.03 0.05
CA ALA A 60 -3.91 2.68 0.85
C ALA A 60 -3.80 2.17 2.28
N CYS A 61 -3.47 3.04 3.22
CA CYS A 61 -3.36 2.68 4.61
C CYS A 61 -4.73 2.60 5.26
N HIS A 62 -4.90 1.60 6.13
CA HIS A 62 -6.14 1.41 6.88
C HIS A 62 -6.40 2.63 7.76
N PRO A 63 -7.67 3.04 7.94
CA PRO A 63 -7.99 4.25 8.69
C PRO A 63 -7.73 4.18 10.20
N SER A 64 -7.67 2.99 10.79
CA SER A 64 -7.49 2.86 12.24
C SER A 64 -6.40 1.89 12.66
N GLU A 65 -5.95 0.99 11.78
CA GLU A 65 -4.94 -0.01 12.08
C GLU A 65 -3.67 0.22 11.29
N GLU A 66 -2.54 -0.27 11.77
CA GLU A 66 -1.28 -0.18 11.03
C GLU A 66 -1.18 -1.32 10.02
N ILE A 67 -2.00 -1.23 8.99
CA ILE A 67 -2.13 -2.16 7.88
C ILE A 67 -2.18 -1.32 6.60
N VAL A 68 -1.54 -1.78 5.54
CA VAL A 68 -1.60 -1.14 4.23
C VAL A 68 -2.13 -2.12 3.20
N ALA A 69 -3.06 -1.65 2.36
CA ALA A 69 -3.46 -2.39 1.16
C ALA A 69 -2.49 -2.03 0.05
N VAL A 70 -1.98 -3.04 -0.64
CA VAL A 70 -0.97 -2.89 -1.68
C VAL A 70 -1.51 -3.48 -2.97
N GLY A 71 -1.63 -2.65 -4.00
CA GLY A 71 -2.08 -3.06 -5.33
C GLY A 71 -0.91 -3.10 -6.30
N TYR A 72 -0.85 -4.14 -7.13
CA TYR A 72 0.26 -4.40 -8.02
C TYR A 72 -0.12 -4.23 -9.48
N ARG A 73 0.91 -4.14 -10.32
CA ARG A 73 0.74 -3.95 -11.77
C ARG A 73 -0.01 -5.11 -12.43
N ASP A 74 0.07 -6.31 -11.86
CA ASP A 74 -0.64 -7.48 -12.39
C ASP A 74 -2.10 -7.59 -11.87
N GLY A 75 -2.54 -6.68 -11.01
CA GLY A 75 -3.89 -6.68 -10.47
C GLY A 75 -4.05 -7.35 -9.11
N MET A 76 -2.98 -7.92 -8.57
CA MET A 76 -3.04 -8.54 -7.24
C MET A 76 -3.17 -7.46 -6.15
N ILE A 77 -3.89 -7.79 -5.08
CA ILE A 77 -4.04 -6.89 -3.92
C ILE A 77 -3.76 -7.69 -2.65
N LEU A 78 -2.84 -7.16 -1.84
CA LEU A 78 -2.52 -7.72 -0.53
C LEU A 78 -2.86 -6.71 0.56
N ALA A 79 -3.17 -7.21 1.76
CA ALA A 79 -3.14 -6.39 2.97
C ALA A 79 -1.93 -6.84 3.78
N VAL A 80 -1.10 -5.90 4.21
CA VAL A 80 0.13 -6.20 4.92
C VAL A 80 0.16 -5.45 6.24
N ARG A 81 0.38 -6.17 7.33
CA ARG A 81 0.47 -5.58 8.66
C ARG A 81 1.88 -5.05 8.89
N PHE A 82 2.01 -3.84 9.46
CA PHE A 82 3.31 -3.18 9.62
C PHE A 82 4.23 -3.92 10.59
N GLY A 83 3.69 -4.36 11.73
CA GLY A 83 4.52 -4.85 12.81
C GLY A 83 5.29 -6.13 12.51
N ASP A 84 4.66 -7.07 11.84
CA ASP A 84 5.24 -8.40 11.55
C ASP A 84 5.28 -8.69 10.05
N ALA A 85 4.85 -7.74 9.22
CA ALA A 85 4.78 -7.89 7.77
C ALA A 85 3.90 -9.07 7.30
N GLU A 86 2.96 -9.52 8.15
CA GLU A 86 2.05 -10.59 7.79
C GLU A 86 1.12 -10.14 6.67
N GLU A 87 0.95 -11.01 5.67
CA GLU A 87 0.22 -10.69 4.45
C GLU A 87 -1.07 -11.49 4.36
N ALA A 88 -2.12 -10.83 3.85
CA ALA A 88 -3.38 -11.50 3.49
C ALA A 88 -3.67 -11.18 2.03
N LEU A 89 -3.97 -12.22 1.24
CA LEU A 89 -4.34 -12.05 -0.17
C LEU A 89 -5.79 -11.60 -0.24
N LEU A 90 -6.04 -10.40 -0.77
CA LEU A 90 -7.39 -9.86 -0.93
C LEU A 90 -7.93 -10.10 -2.34
N ARG A 91 -7.06 -10.07 -3.36
CA ARG A 91 -7.45 -10.32 -4.73
C ARG A 91 -6.29 -10.94 -5.49
N ARG A 92 -6.59 -11.98 -6.26
CA ARG A 92 -5.60 -12.61 -7.15
C ARG A 92 -5.30 -11.69 -8.32
N ALA A 93 -4.13 -11.88 -8.95
CA ALA A 93 -3.73 -11.13 -10.13
C ALA A 93 -4.73 -11.31 -11.27
N GLY A 94 -4.87 -10.27 -12.09
CA GLY A 94 -5.73 -10.26 -13.26
C GLY A 94 -6.25 -8.86 -13.54
N ASP A 95 -6.78 -8.65 -14.74
CA ASP A 95 -7.44 -7.42 -15.20
C ASP A 95 -6.54 -6.19 -15.21
N GLY A 96 -5.22 -6.39 -15.32
CA GLY A 96 -4.27 -5.30 -15.44
C GLY A 96 -3.96 -4.60 -14.12
N PRO A 97 -3.19 -3.50 -14.17
CA PRO A 97 -2.73 -2.82 -12.97
C PRO A 97 -3.86 -2.31 -12.09
N VAL A 98 -3.65 -2.42 -10.77
CA VAL A 98 -4.57 -1.79 -9.81
C VAL A 98 -4.44 -0.28 -9.96
N SER A 99 -5.54 0.39 -10.23
CA SER A 99 -5.59 1.83 -10.49
C SER A 99 -6.24 2.62 -9.36
N ALA A 100 -6.92 1.97 -8.44
CA ALA A 100 -7.57 2.62 -7.31
C ALA A 100 -7.69 1.69 -6.12
N LEU A 101 -7.46 2.21 -4.94
CA LEU A 101 -7.68 1.53 -3.66
C LEU A 101 -8.21 2.55 -2.67
N ALA A 102 -9.27 2.21 -1.94
CA ALA A 102 -9.80 3.08 -0.90
C ALA A 102 -10.52 2.25 0.18
N TRP A 103 -10.15 2.47 1.43
CA TRP A 103 -10.86 1.89 2.56
C TRP A 103 -12.13 2.69 2.86
N ASP A 104 -13.17 2.02 3.36
CA ASP A 104 -14.30 2.77 3.92
C ASP A 104 -13.90 3.37 5.27
N GLY A 105 -14.74 4.26 5.81
CA GLY A 105 -14.41 4.98 7.04
C GLY A 105 -14.23 4.09 8.27
N ALA A 106 -14.88 2.93 8.30
CA ALA A 106 -14.75 1.97 9.38
C ALA A 106 -13.59 0.99 9.19
N GLY A 107 -13.02 0.94 7.97
CA GLY A 107 -11.93 0.02 7.67
C GLY A 107 -12.35 -1.43 7.47
N GLY A 108 -13.65 -1.70 7.35
CA GLY A 108 -14.16 -3.05 7.15
C GLY A 108 -14.24 -3.48 5.70
N ARG A 109 -14.13 -2.53 4.78
CA ARG A 109 -14.23 -2.80 3.34
C ARG A 109 -13.20 -2.02 2.58
N LEU A 110 -12.68 -2.62 1.51
CA LEU A 110 -11.73 -2.00 0.61
C LEU A 110 -12.32 -1.99 -0.80
N ALA A 111 -12.46 -0.82 -1.39
CA ALA A 111 -12.87 -0.69 -2.78
C ALA A 111 -11.63 -0.67 -3.67
N PHE A 112 -11.72 -1.29 -4.85
CA PHE A 112 -10.60 -1.31 -5.78
C PHE A 112 -11.09 -1.14 -7.22
N GLY A 113 -10.17 -0.70 -8.08
CA GLY A 113 -10.38 -0.67 -9.52
C GLY A 113 -9.10 -1.05 -10.23
N THR A 114 -9.22 -1.53 -11.46
CA THR A 114 -8.08 -1.86 -12.32
C THR A 114 -8.15 -1.11 -13.63
N GLU A 115 -7.01 -1.00 -14.32
CA GLU A 115 -6.96 -0.25 -15.59
C GLU A 115 -7.74 -0.95 -16.70
N GLU A 116 -8.02 -2.23 -16.61
CA GLU A 116 -8.81 -2.96 -17.59
C GLU A 116 -10.30 -2.99 -17.24
N GLY A 117 -10.72 -2.19 -16.28
CA GLY A 117 -12.14 -1.97 -16.00
C GLY A 117 -12.76 -2.89 -14.96
N ALA A 118 -11.99 -3.75 -14.31
CA ALA A 118 -12.51 -4.52 -13.18
C ALA A 118 -12.59 -3.62 -11.95
N GLY A 119 -13.55 -3.90 -11.08
CA GLY A 119 -13.71 -3.18 -9.83
C GLY A 119 -14.57 -3.95 -8.88
N GLY A 120 -14.47 -3.63 -7.60
CA GLY A 120 -15.27 -4.32 -6.60
C GLY A 120 -14.95 -3.85 -5.19
N ILE A 121 -15.53 -4.57 -4.24
CA ILE A 121 -15.35 -4.29 -2.81
C ILE A 121 -14.98 -5.61 -2.14
N VAL A 122 -13.92 -5.56 -1.36
CA VAL A 122 -13.46 -6.68 -0.54
C VAL A 122 -13.85 -6.41 0.90
N SER A 123 -14.60 -7.33 1.51
CA SER A 123 -14.94 -7.23 2.93
C SER A 123 -13.85 -7.89 3.75
N ILE A 124 -13.37 -7.17 4.77
CA ILE A 124 -12.34 -7.65 5.66
C ILE A 124 -13.02 -8.06 6.96
N ALA A 125 -13.00 -9.34 7.26
CA ALA A 125 -13.56 -9.84 8.51
C ALA A 125 -12.65 -9.41 9.64
N GLY A 126 -13.24 -8.70 10.58
CA GLY A 126 -12.51 -8.06 11.64
C GLY A 126 -12.06 -8.76 12.83
#